data_d7e86eec23ff6f686b2cb73de3d5ec4e
#
_entry.id   d7e86eec23ff6f686b2cb73de3d5ec4e
#
_cell.length_a   1.000
_cell.length_b   1.000
_cell.length_c   1.000
_cell.angle_alpha   90.00
_cell.angle_beta   90.00
_cell.angle_gamma   90.00
#
_symmetry.space_group_name_H-M   'P 1'
#
loop_
_entity.id
_entity.type
_entity.pdbx_description
1 polymer ?
#
loop_
_entity_poly.entity_id
_entity_poly.type
_entity_poly.pdbx_seq_one_letter_code
_entity_poly.pdbx_strand_id
1 'polypeptide(L)'
;PVSVYDLITSYQYKYPVFLPKSKKIEAKIRETLEVFEAEELIDKQVCNLSGGQLQRVLLSMAIMDEPNLLLLDEPVSGIDQNGMELFYKTMDYLKTHYDLAIILISHDLDYVAKYADHVVLLDKTVAKQGTVKEVFESKEFERIFYTGEESWVREEEHK
;
A
#
# COMPACT_ATOMS: atom_id res chain seq x y z
N PRO A 1 -25.94 -2.24 -8.39
CA PRO A 1 -24.89 -2.82 -7.55
C PRO A 1 -23.83 -3.46 -8.43
N VAL A 2 -22.56 -3.02 -8.30
CA VAL A 2 -21.43 -3.48 -9.10
C VAL A 2 -20.64 -4.47 -8.23
N SER A 3 -20.41 -5.69 -8.74
CA SER A 3 -19.55 -6.66 -8.08
C SER A 3 -18.07 -6.35 -8.33
N VAL A 4 -17.17 -6.96 -7.55
CA VAL A 4 -15.72 -6.89 -7.80
C VAL A 4 -15.40 -7.43 -9.20
N TYR A 5 -16.03 -8.52 -9.61
CA TYR A 5 -15.91 -9.05 -10.98
C TYR A 5 -16.28 -7.99 -12.02
N ASP A 6 -17.43 -7.32 -11.87
CA ASP A 6 -17.90 -6.30 -12.82
C ASP A 6 -16.96 -5.09 -12.87
N LEU A 7 -16.46 -4.64 -11.70
CA LEU A 7 -15.50 -3.55 -11.60
C LEU A 7 -14.23 -3.88 -12.40
N ILE A 8 -13.61 -5.02 -12.11
CA ILE A 8 -12.35 -5.43 -12.74
C ILE A 8 -12.55 -5.67 -14.23
N THR A 9 -13.64 -6.35 -14.64
CA THR A 9 -13.88 -6.63 -16.05
C THR A 9 -14.19 -5.38 -16.88
N SER A 10 -14.90 -4.41 -16.31
CA SER A 10 -15.17 -3.15 -17.00
C SER A 10 -13.91 -2.30 -17.17
N TYR A 11 -13.03 -2.31 -16.18
CA TYR A 11 -11.77 -1.56 -16.21
C TYR A 11 -10.75 -2.22 -17.16
N GLN A 12 -10.43 -3.49 -16.92
CA GLN A 12 -9.33 -4.19 -17.58
C GLN A 12 -9.67 -4.72 -18.96
N TYR A 13 -10.88 -5.27 -19.11
CA TYR A 13 -11.26 -5.99 -20.33
C TYR A 13 -12.26 -5.22 -21.19
N LYS A 14 -12.75 -4.06 -20.73
CA LYS A 14 -13.84 -3.30 -21.36
C LYS A 14 -15.06 -4.20 -21.65
N TYR A 15 -15.24 -5.21 -20.80
CA TYR A 15 -16.30 -6.20 -20.94
C TYR A 15 -17.59 -5.66 -20.32
N PRO A 16 -18.70 -5.62 -21.08
CA PRO A 16 -19.95 -5.06 -20.57
C PRO A 16 -20.52 -5.87 -19.40
N VAL A 17 -20.89 -5.19 -18.31
CA VAL A 17 -21.42 -5.80 -17.07
C VAL A 17 -22.75 -6.53 -17.24
N PHE A 18 -23.49 -6.29 -18.33
CA PHE A 18 -24.74 -6.98 -18.63
C PHE A 18 -24.56 -8.32 -19.37
N LEU A 19 -23.33 -8.66 -19.77
CA LEU A 19 -23.04 -9.95 -20.38
C LEU A 19 -22.77 -11.03 -19.32
N PRO A 20 -23.04 -12.31 -19.64
CA PRO A 20 -22.70 -13.42 -18.74
C PRO A 20 -21.23 -13.46 -18.41
N LYS A 21 -20.87 -13.84 -17.17
CA LYS A 21 -19.48 -13.98 -16.74
C LYS A 21 -18.69 -14.90 -17.68
N SER A 22 -17.53 -14.42 -18.12
CA SER A 22 -16.59 -15.23 -18.89
C SER A 22 -15.73 -16.05 -17.94
N LYS A 23 -15.82 -17.38 -18.01
CA LYS A 23 -15.01 -18.30 -17.18
C LYS A 23 -13.50 -18.06 -17.33
N LYS A 24 -13.04 -17.69 -18.53
CA LYS A 24 -11.63 -17.41 -18.79
C LYS A 24 -11.17 -16.12 -18.10
N ILE A 25 -11.99 -15.07 -18.17
CA ILE A 25 -11.72 -13.79 -17.50
C ILE A 25 -11.78 -13.98 -15.99
N GLU A 26 -12.81 -14.66 -15.49
CA GLU A 26 -12.98 -14.94 -14.07
C GLU A 26 -11.78 -15.68 -13.47
N ALA A 27 -11.28 -16.72 -14.15
CA ALA A 27 -10.11 -17.46 -13.69
C ALA A 27 -8.88 -16.57 -13.55
N LYS A 28 -8.63 -15.68 -14.53
CA LYS A 28 -7.50 -14.73 -14.48
C LYS A 28 -7.68 -13.70 -13.37
N ILE A 29 -8.88 -13.21 -13.14
CA ILE A 29 -9.18 -12.29 -12.04
C ILE A 29 -8.92 -12.96 -10.68
N ARG A 30 -9.37 -14.21 -10.50
CA ARG A 30 -9.15 -14.96 -9.25
C ARG A 30 -7.67 -15.16 -8.98
N GLU A 31 -6.87 -15.55 -9.98
CA GLU A 31 -5.42 -15.69 -9.87
C GLU A 31 -4.75 -14.41 -9.37
N THR A 32 -5.15 -13.25 -9.90
CA THR A 32 -4.59 -11.97 -9.43
C THR A 32 -5.09 -11.58 -8.03
N LEU A 33 -6.37 -11.84 -7.72
CA LEU A 33 -6.93 -11.57 -6.39
C LEU A 33 -6.29 -12.46 -5.31
N GLU A 34 -5.89 -13.69 -5.66
CA GLU A 34 -5.24 -14.63 -4.73
C GLU A 34 -3.92 -14.09 -4.17
N VAL A 35 -3.14 -13.33 -4.97
CA VAL A 35 -1.90 -12.65 -4.53
C VAL A 35 -2.15 -11.73 -3.31
N PHE A 36 -3.37 -11.19 -3.21
CA PHE A 36 -3.79 -10.29 -2.13
C PHE A 36 -4.77 -10.93 -1.15
N GLU A 37 -4.90 -12.26 -1.15
CA GLU A 37 -5.87 -13.00 -0.32
C GLU A 37 -7.30 -12.43 -0.45
N ALA A 38 -7.73 -12.13 -1.67
CA ALA A 38 -8.99 -11.43 -1.97
C ALA A 38 -9.89 -12.18 -2.96
N GLU A 39 -9.58 -13.43 -3.30
CA GLU A 39 -10.32 -14.23 -4.28
C GLU A 39 -11.79 -14.48 -3.89
N GLU A 40 -12.07 -14.53 -2.57
CA GLU A 40 -13.43 -14.69 -2.05
C GLU A 40 -14.29 -13.43 -2.23
N LEU A 41 -13.67 -12.29 -2.58
CA LEU A 41 -14.37 -11.03 -2.76
C LEU A 41 -14.96 -10.86 -4.17
N ILE A 42 -14.61 -11.72 -5.12
CA ILE A 42 -14.94 -11.56 -6.55
C ILE A 42 -16.44 -11.35 -6.83
N ASP A 43 -17.30 -12.00 -6.06
CA ASP A 43 -18.76 -11.91 -6.18
C ASP A 43 -19.39 -10.87 -5.24
N LYS A 44 -18.61 -10.26 -4.32
CA LYS A 44 -19.11 -9.24 -3.42
C LYS A 44 -19.38 -7.94 -4.15
N GLN A 45 -20.38 -7.21 -3.69
CA GLN A 45 -20.65 -5.86 -4.15
C GLN A 45 -19.58 -4.91 -3.59
N VAL A 46 -19.03 -4.03 -4.43
CA VAL A 46 -17.98 -3.07 -4.05
C VAL A 46 -18.40 -2.19 -2.87
N CYS A 47 -19.67 -1.78 -2.83
CA CYS A 47 -20.20 -0.96 -1.72
C CYS A 47 -20.28 -1.69 -0.37
N ASN A 48 -20.14 -3.02 -0.35
CA ASN A 48 -20.20 -3.85 0.85
C ASN A 48 -18.79 -4.31 1.32
N LEU A 49 -17.72 -3.82 0.68
CA LEU A 49 -16.36 -4.12 1.08
C LEU A 49 -15.94 -3.23 2.26
N SER A 50 -15.19 -3.79 3.21
CA SER A 50 -14.43 -2.98 4.17
C SER A 50 -13.32 -2.20 3.47
N GLY A 51 -12.76 -1.17 4.13
CA GLY A 51 -11.65 -0.39 3.57
C GLY A 51 -10.47 -1.28 3.15
N GLY A 52 -10.04 -2.21 4.01
CA GLY A 52 -8.96 -3.15 3.70
C GLY A 52 -9.32 -4.14 2.56
N GLN A 53 -10.57 -4.60 2.48
CA GLN A 53 -11.02 -5.44 1.35
C GLN A 53 -10.98 -4.67 0.03
N LEU A 54 -11.50 -3.44 0.02
CA LEU A 54 -11.47 -2.58 -1.17
C LEU A 54 -10.04 -2.31 -1.62
N GLN A 55 -9.14 -2.02 -0.68
CA GLN A 55 -7.74 -1.79 -0.97
C GLN A 55 -7.07 -3.01 -1.63
N ARG A 56 -7.28 -4.22 -1.10
CA ARG A 56 -6.75 -5.45 -1.71
C ARG A 56 -7.24 -5.64 -3.14
N VAL A 57 -8.51 -5.34 -3.40
CA VAL A 57 -9.08 -5.35 -4.76
C VAL A 57 -8.41 -4.30 -5.66
N LEU A 58 -8.23 -3.06 -5.18
CA LEU A 58 -7.60 -2.00 -5.96
C LEU A 58 -6.12 -2.29 -6.26
N LEU A 59 -5.38 -2.85 -5.32
CA LEU A 59 -4.00 -3.29 -5.53
C LEU A 59 -3.92 -4.44 -6.54
N SER A 60 -4.84 -5.42 -6.46
CA SER A 60 -4.94 -6.47 -7.48
C SER A 60 -5.15 -5.90 -8.87
N MET A 61 -6.02 -4.89 -9.01
CA MET A 61 -6.23 -4.21 -10.29
C MET A 61 -4.97 -3.49 -10.78
N ALA A 62 -4.23 -2.84 -9.87
CA ALA A 62 -3.03 -2.08 -10.22
C ALA A 62 -1.89 -2.96 -10.77
N ILE A 63 -1.79 -4.23 -10.36
CA ILE A 63 -0.75 -5.15 -10.85
C ILE A 63 -1.16 -5.97 -12.07
N MET A 64 -2.44 -5.97 -12.47
CA MET A 64 -2.95 -6.79 -13.59
C MET A 64 -2.28 -6.49 -14.93
N ASP A 65 -1.83 -5.26 -15.14
CA ASP A 65 -1.13 -4.80 -16.34
C ASP A 65 0.40 -5.00 -16.27
N GLU A 66 0.89 -5.71 -15.26
CA GLU A 66 2.32 -5.96 -15.03
C GLU A 66 3.16 -4.66 -15.08
N PRO A 67 2.83 -3.64 -14.27
CA PRO A 67 3.54 -2.37 -14.29
C PRO A 67 4.99 -2.54 -13.82
N ASN A 68 5.88 -1.69 -14.32
CA ASN A 68 7.27 -1.63 -13.81
C ASN A 68 7.41 -0.71 -12.59
N LEU A 69 6.40 0.12 -12.30
CA LEU A 69 6.38 1.06 -11.18
C LEU A 69 5.01 1.12 -10.55
N LEU A 70 4.95 0.98 -9.23
CA LEU A 70 3.76 1.17 -8.41
C LEU A 70 3.97 2.36 -7.47
N LEU A 71 3.06 3.32 -7.52
CA LEU A 71 3.07 4.49 -6.63
C LEU A 71 1.91 4.39 -5.65
N LEU A 72 2.22 4.42 -4.35
CA LEU A 72 1.24 4.26 -3.29
C LEU A 72 1.36 5.43 -2.30
N ASP A 73 0.25 6.13 -2.09
CA ASP A 73 0.16 7.24 -1.15
C ASP A 73 -0.73 6.85 0.04
N GLU A 74 -0.10 6.68 1.21
CA GLU A 74 -0.71 6.24 2.47
C GLU A 74 -1.71 5.06 2.31
N PRO A 75 -1.32 3.97 1.65
CA PRO A 75 -2.26 2.93 1.23
C PRO A 75 -2.87 2.14 2.39
N VAL A 76 -2.32 2.22 3.59
CA VAL A 76 -2.80 1.50 4.79
C VAL A 76 -3.58 2.39 5.76
N SER A 77 -3.89 3.63 5.37
CA SER A 77 -4.67 4.55 6.21
C SER A 77 -6.05 3.97 6.53
N GLY A 78 -6.36 3.86 7.83
CA GLY A 78 -7.65 3.32 8.31
C GLY A 78 -7.77 1.79 8.25
N ILE A 79 -6.68 1.06 8.08
CA ILE A 79 -6.61 -0.40 8.15
C ILE A 79 -6.15 -0.83 9.55
N ASP A 80 -6.64 -1.97 10.02
CA ASP A 80 -6.18 -2.55 11.28
C ASP A 80 -4.77 -3.14 11.15
N GLN A 81 -4.15 -3.45 12.29
CA GLN A 81 -2.77 -3.92 12.36
C GLN A 81 -2.53 -5.21 11.54
N ASN A 82 -3.51 -6.12 11.52
CA ASN A 82 -3.38 -7.37 10.75
C ASN A 82 -3.40 -7.10 9.24
N GLY A 83 -4.28 -6.19 8.81
CA GLY A 83 -4.33 -5.75 7.42
C GLY A 83 -3.08 -5.01 6.98
N MET A 84 -2.49 -4.18 7.86
CA MET A 84 -1.21 -3.51 7.59
C MET A 84 -0.08 -4.53 7.41
N GLU A 85 0.02 -5.52 8.29
CA GLU A 85 1.06 -6.55 8.18
C GLU A 85 0.91 -7.37 6.89
N LEU A 86 -0.32 -7.74 6.53
CA LEU A 86 -0.61 -8.42 5.27
C LEU A 86 -0.19 -7.57 4.06
N PHE A 87 -0.55 -6.27 4.08
CA PHE A 87 -0.17 -5.34 3.01
C PHE A 87 1.35 -5.29 2.79
N TYR A 88 2.12 -5.04 3.85
CA TYR A 88 3.58 -4.93 3.71
C TYR A 88 4.25 -6.24 3.31
N LYS A 89 3.77 -7.39 3.80
CA LYS A 89 4.21 -8.72 3.33
C LYS A 89 3.92 -8.92 1.85
N THR A 90 2.76 -8.46 1.38
CA THR A 90 2.40 -8.54 -0.04
C THR A 90 3.28 -7.63 -0.88
N MET A 91 3.61 -6.42 -0.42
CA MET A 91 4.56 -5.53 -1.11
C MET A 91 5.96 -6.16 -1.21
N ASP A 92 6.43 -6.80 -0.14
CA ASP A 92 7.71 -7.53 -0.14
C ASP A 92 7.70 -8.73 -1.10
N TYR A 93 6.60 -9.45 -1.16
CA TYR A 93 6.39 -10.51 -2.14
C TYR A 93 6.43 -9.98 -3.58
N LEU A 94 5.71 -8.89 -3.86
CA LEU A 94 5.65 -8.31 -5.19
C LEU A 94 7.03 -7.85 -5.68
N LYS A 95 7.79 -7.13 -4.86
CA LYS A 95 9.13 -6.65 -5.24
C LYS A 95 10.14 -7.78 -5.47
N THR A 96 9.93 -8.95 -4.88
CA THR A 96 10.85 -10.10 -5.01
C THR A 96 10.49 -11.02 -6.17
N HIS A 97 9.21 -11.07 -6.59
CA HIS A 97 8.70 -12.00 -7.59
C HIS A 97 8.34 -11.32 -8.93
N TYR A 98 8.25 -10.00 -8.95
CA TYR A 98 7.93 -9.22 -10.15
C TYR A 98 9.04 -8.21 -10.43
N ASP A 99 9.23 -7.85 -11.71
CA ASP A 99 10.12 -6.74 -12.11
C ASP A 99 9.40 -5.40 -11.87
N LEU A 100 9.22 -5.08 -10.59
CA LEU A 100 8.37 -4.00 -10.10
C LEU A 100 9.10 -3.13 -9.08
N ALA A 101 9.28 -1.85 -9.38
CA ALA A 101 9.68 -0.84 -8.41
C ALA A 101 8.45 -0.33 -7.66
N ILE A 102 8.55 -0.20 -6.33
CA ILE A 102 7.47 0.32 -5.48
C ILE A 102 7.94 1.59 -4.79
N ILE A 103 7.21 2.68 -4.99
CA ILE A 103 7.37 3.92 -4.21
C ILE A 103 6.16 4.05 -3.30
N LEU A 104 6.41 4.06 -1.99
CA LEU A 104 5.40 4.12 -0.96
C LEU A 104 5.59 5.37 -0.10
N ILE A 105 4.55 6.18 0.04
CA ILE A 105 4.48 7.27 1.01
C ILE A 105 3.79 6.72 2.26
N SER A 106 4.46 6.81 3.41
CA SER A 106 3.94 6.32 4.69
C SER A 106 4.54 7.12 5.85
N HIS A 107 3.79 7.19 6.94
CA HIS A 107 4.25 7.67 8.23
C HIS A 107 4.45 6.54 9.26
N ASP A 108 4.28 5.28 8.85
CA ASP A 108 4.44 4.09 9.70
C ASP A 108 5.91 3.67 9.76
N LEU A 109 6.68 4.35 10.61
CA LEU A 109 8.14 4.20 10.68
C LEU A 109 8.61 2.77 10.96
N ASP A 110 7.88 1.99 11.76
CA ASP A 110 8.22 0.61 12.08
C ASP A 110 8.17 -0.29 10.83
N TYR A 111 7.15 -0.11 10.00
CA TYR A 111 7.03 -0.85 8.75
C TYR A 111 8.03 -0.37 7.70
N VAL A 112 8.27 0.93 7.61
CA VAL A 112 9.34 1.49 6.75
C VAL A 112 10.69 0.90 7.16
N ALA A 113 11.00 0.87 8.45
CA ALA A 113 12.26 0.30 8.95
C ALA A 113 12.43 -1.19 8.60
N LYS A 114 11.32 -1.94 8.56
CA LYS A 114 11.33 -3.38 8.32
C LYS A 114 11.37 -3.78 6.86
N TYR A 115 10.71 -3.02 5.97
CA TYR A 115 10.43 -3.45 4.60
C TYR A 115 11.05 -2.58 3.50
N ALA A 116 11.46 -1.34 3.81
CA ALA A 116 12.04 -0.46 2.80
C ALA A 116 13.51 -0.82 2.51
N ASP A 117 13.92 -0.72 1.26
CA ASP A 117 15.32 -0.83 0.84
C ASP A 117 15.99 0.55 0.85
N HIS A 118 15.25 1.59 0.48
CA HIS A 118 15.70 2.97 0.40
C HIS A 118 14.64 3.91 0.96
N VAL A 119 15.06 4.94 1.66
CA VAL A 119 14.16 5.94 2.27
C VAL A 119 14.49 7.33 1.77
N VAL A 120 13.46 8.10 1.48
CA VAL A 120 13.54 9.53 1.20
C VAL A 120 12.75 10.26 2.27
N LEU A 121 13.45 10.98 3.14
CA LEU A 121 12.86 11.79 4.21
C LEU A 121 12.48 13.17 3.67
N LEU A 122 11.20 13.52 3.80
CA LEU A 122 10.66 14.79 3.31
C LEU A 122 10.30 15.73 4.49
N ASP A 123 10.79 16.96 4.41
CA ASP A 123 10.37 18.10 5.24
C ASP A 123 10.27 19.33 4.32
N LYS A 124 9.14 19.50 3.61
CA LYS A 124 8.93 20.46 2.51
C LYS A 124 9.83 20.24 1.30
N THR A 125 11.05 19.81 1.52
CA THR A 125 12.05 19.40 0.53
C THR A 125 12.65 18.06 0.95
N VAL A 126 13.50 17.46 0.12
CA VAL A 126 14.27 16.28 0.50
C VAL A 126 15.27 16.67 1.61
N ALA A 127 15.00 16.24 2.84
CA ALA A 127 15.86 16.48 3.99
C ALA A 127 17.03 15.49 4.02
N LYS A 128 16.75 14.20 3.74
CA LYS A 128 17.74 13.13 3.71
C LYS A 128 17.25 12.01 2.79
N GLN A 129 18.19 11.26 2.18
CA GLN A 129 17.88 10.03 1.46
C GLN A 129 19.03 9.03 1.64
N GLY A 130 18.72 7.75 1.55
CA GLY A 130 19.69 6.67 1.69
C GLY A 130 19.03 5.37 2.12
N THR A 131 19.84 4.43 2.59
CA THR A 131 19.35 3.21 3.24
C THR A 131 18.55 3.56 4.49
N VAL A 132 17.71 2.62 4.95
CA VAL A 132 16.95 2.78 6.21
C VAL A 132 17.86 3.25 7.34
N LYS A 133 18.99 2.57 7.52
CA LYS A 133 19.95 2.90 8.58
C LYS A 133 20.51 4.32 8.47
N GLU A 134 20.95 4.73 7.28
CA GLU A 134 21.51 6.06 7.03
C GLU A 134 20.52 7.18 7.28
N VAL A 135 19.24 6.95 7.02
CA VAL A 135 18.21 7.95 7.24
C VAL A 135 17.76 7.97 8.69
N PHE A 136 17.48 6.83 9.31
CA PHE A 136 16.96 6.76 10.68
C PHE A 136 17.99 7.16 11.75
N GLU A 137 19.30 6.97 11.47
CA GLU A 137 20.39 7.41 12.36
C GLU A 137 20.84 8.85 12.06
N SER A 138 20.17 9.58 11.15
CA SER A 138 20.56 10.93 10.76
C SER A 138 20.01 11.99 11.72
N LYS A 139 20.74 13.11 11.82
CA LYS A 139 20.30 14.29 12.60
C LYS A 139 19.02 14.91 12.04
N GLU A 140 18.81 14.80 10.74
CA GLU A 140 17.61 15.28 10.06
C GLU A 140 16.38 14.49 10.51
N PHE A 141 16.50 13.17 10.65
CA PHE A 141 15.43 12.31 11.16
C PHE A 141 15.14 12.62 12.63
N GLU A 142 16.17 12.69 13.47
CA GLU A 142 16.03 13.06 14.88
C GLU A 142 15.32 14.40 15.05
N ARG A 143 15.73 15.40 14.30
CA ARG A 143 15.10 16.72 14.32
C ARG A 143 13.61 16.69 13.93
N ILE A 144 13.22 15.88 12.95
CA ILE A 144 11.85 15.87 12.44
C ILE A 144 10.91 15.09 13.37
N PHE A 145 11.38 13.98 13.94
CA PHE A 145 10.51 13.07 14.68
C PHE A 145 10.65 13.17 16.21
N TYR A 146 11.81 13.56 16.75
CA TYR A 146 12.05 13.53 18.20
C TYR A 146 12.16 14.92 18.87
N THR A 147 12.44 16.00 18.14
CA THR A 147 12.51 17.34 18.75
C THR A 147 11.15 17.94 19.12
N GLY A 148 10.03 17.28 18.81
CA GLY A 148 8.69 17.71 19.20
C GLY A 148 8.34 17.46 20.67
N GLU A 149 8.96 16.49 21.33
CA GLU A 149 8.63 16.12 22.72
C GLU A 149 9.52 16.78 23.78
N GLU A 150 10.76 17.14 23.46
CA GLU A 150 11.68 17.77 24.44
C GLU A 150 11.51 19.29 24.59
N SER A 151 10.81 19.97 23.68
CA SER A 151 10.61 21.43 23.79
C SER A 151 9.68 21.81 24.95
N TRP A 152 8.78 20.94 25.37
CA TRP A 152 7.85 21.17 26.47
C TRP A 152 8.49 20.99 27.86
N VAL A 153 9.49 20.13 27.97
CA VAL A 153 10.16 19.83 29.27
C VAL A 153 11.14 20.93 29.68
N ARG A 154 11.74 21.66 28.73
CA ARG A 154 12.70 22.73 29.03
C ARG A 154 12.09 24.06 29.47
N GLU A 155 10.79 24.30 29.19
CA GLU A 155 10.13 25.52 29.63
C GLU A 155 9.64 25.47 31.09
N GLU A 156 9.52 24.27 31.68
CA GLU A 156 9.13 24.13 33.11
C GLU A 156 10.28 24.16 34.11
N GLU A 157 11.53 23.98 33.67
CA GLU A 157 12.71 24.06 34.58
C GLU A 157 13.26 25.49 34.74
N HIS A 158 12.69 26.48 34.08
CA HIS A 158 13.13 27.88 34.19
C HIS A 158 12.03 28.85 34.72
N LYS A 159 11.06 28.34 35.45
CA LYS A 159 10.17 29.11 36.33
C LYS A 159 10.33 28.68 37.77
#